data_b8555aad731ba6dc9593a3463e9b3ae9
#
_entry.id   b8555aad731ba6dc9593a3463e9b3ae9
#
_cell.length_a   1.000
_cell.length_b   1.000
_cell.length_c   1.000
_cell.angle_alpha   90.00
_cell.angle_beta   90.00
_cell.angle_gamma   90.00
#
_symmetry.space_group_name_H-M   'P 1'
#
loop_
_entity.id
_entity.type
_entity.pdbx_description
1 polymer ?
#
loop_
_entity_poly.entity_id
_entity_poly.type
_entity_poly.pdbx_seq_one_letter_code
_entity_poly.pdbx_strand_id
1 'polypeptide(L)'
;MEATAKVRHLRVTPMKARRVVDLVRGKRATDAVQVLRFSPQTAAAPVRKLVESAIANARVEAEKYGERFVPDELVVTTAFVDEGPTLKRFQPRAQGRAFRIRKRTSHITVFVAQPEAASKGGTR
;
A
#
# COMPACT_ATOMS: atom_id res chain seq x y z
N MET A 1 11.12 7.85 -13.28
CA MET A 1 11.56 7.40 -11.95
C MET A 1 10.42 6.66 -11.28
N GLU A 2 10.72 5.54 -10.69
CA GLU A 2 9.73 4.70 -10.05
C GLU A 2 10.28 4.20 -8.73
N ALA A 3 9.43 4.07 -7.74
CA ALA A 3 9.83 3.53 -6.44
C ALA A 3 8.73 2.61 -5.93
N THR A 4 9.10 1.76 -5.02
CA THR A 4 8.18 0.79 -4.48
C THR A 4 8.29 0.72 -2.96
N ALA A 5 7.24 0.31 -2.31
CA ALA A 5 7.24 -0.01 -0.90
C ALA A 5 6.39 -1.26 -0.70
N LYS A 6 6.78 -2.08 0.23
CA LYS A 6 6.10 -3.33 0.50
C LYS A 6 6.02 -3.55 2.00
N VAL A 7 4.88 -4.01 2.46
CA VAL A 7 4.72 -4.48 3.84
C VAL A 7 4.33 -5.94 3.79
N ARG A 8 4.98 -6.75 4.63
CA ARG A 8 4.72 -8.17 4.71
C ARG A 8 4.10 -8.51 6.04
N HIS A 9 3.28 -9.55 6.03
CA HIS A 9 2.69 -10.13 7.26
C HIS A 9 1.85 -9.14 8.04
N LEU A 10 1.17 -8.24 7.32
CA LEU A 10 0.25 -7.33 7.96
C LEU A 10 -0.97 -8.11 8.45
N ARG A 11 -1.37 -7.89 9.69
CA ARG A 11 -2.47 -8.62 10.32
C ARG A 11 -3.83 -8.06 9.90
N VAL A 12 -4.11 -8.13 8.60
CA VAL A 12 -5.36 -7.70 8.00
C VAL A 12 -5.74 -8.73 6.95
N THR A 13 -7.03 -9.03 6.81
CA THR A 13 -7.45 -9.98 5.79
C THR A 13 -7.22 -9.37 4.41
N PRO A 14 -6.83 -10.17 3.42
CA PRO A 14 -6.61 -9.64 2.07
C PRO A 14 -7.81 -8.92 1.49
N MET A 15 -9.02 -9.40 1.77
CA MET A 15 -10.22 -8.76 1.25
C MET A 15 -10.38 -7.34 1.77
N LYS A 16 -10.16 -7.13 3.08
CA LYS A 16 -10.26 -5.80 3.66
C LYS A 16 -9.14 -4.89 3.17
N ALA A 17 -7.93 -5.45 3.01
CA ALA A 17 -6.82 -4.68 2.51
C ALA A 17 -7.06 -4.26 1.05
N ARG A 18 -7.64 -5.14 0.24
CA ARG A 18 -7.91 -4.81 -1.16
C ARG A 18 -8.91 -3.68 -1.31
N ARG A 19 -9.90 -3.60 -0.43
CA ARG A 19 -10.85 -2.51 -0.46
C ARG A 19 -10.16 -1.17 -0.29
N VAL A 20 -9.21 -1.11 0.63
CA VAL A 20 -8.47 0.12 0.89
C VAL A 20 -7.51 0.43 -0.26
N VAL A 21 -6.81 -0.59 -0.75
CA VAL A 21 -5.85 -0.41 -1.84
C VAL A 21 -6.55 0.08 -3.11
N ASP A 22 -7.77 -0.41 -3.36
CA ASP A 22 -8.53 0.02 -4.53
C ASP A 22 -8.85 1.52 -4.49
N LEU A 23 -8.94 2.10 -3.30
CA LEU A 23 -9.23 3.52 -3.16
C LEU A 23 -8.07 4.40 -3.64
N VAL A 24 -6.86 3.88 -3.65
CA VAL A 24 -5.69 4.72 -3.97
C VAL A 24 -5.07 4.42 -5.31
N ARG A 25 -5.45 3.33 -5.94
CA ARG A 25 -4.86 2.95 -7.21
C ARG A 25 -5.19 4.00 -8.28
N GLY A 26 -4.16 4.49 -8.97
CA GLY A 26 -4.33 5.49 -10.01
C GLY A 26 -4.40 6.91 -9.53
N LYS A 27 -4.37 7.16 -8.22
CA LYS A 27 -4.41 8.51 -7.69
C LYS A 27 -3.02 9.07 -7.49
N ARG A 28 -2.92 10.39 -7.40
CA ARG A 28 -1.66 10.99 -6.98
C ARG A 28 -1.34 10.50 -5.58
N ALA A 29 -0.07 10.29 -5.31
CA ALA A 29 0.33 9.75 -4.01
C ALA A 29 -0.10 10.66 -2.87
N THR A 30 0.02 11.97 -3.04
CA THR A 30 -0.40 12.90 -2.00
C THR A 30 -1.91 12.85 -1.76
N ASP A 31 -2.68 12.71 -2.83
CA ASP A 31 -4.15 12.58 -2.70
C ASP A 31 -4.50 11.25 -2.04
N ALA A 32 -3.76 10.20 -2.36
CA ALA A 32 -3.98 8.89 -1.75
C ALA A 32 -3.78 8.96 -0.23
N VAL A 33 -2.74 9.64 0.20
CA VAL A 33 -2.48 9.82 1.64
C VAL A 33 -3.65 10.53 2.31
N GLN A 34 -4.19 11.57 1.66
CA GLN A 34 -5.31 12.31 2.23
C GLN A 34 -6.57 11.45 2.31
N VAL A 35 -6.87 10.70 1.26
CA VAL A 35 -8.03 9.82 1.26
C VAL A 35 -7.91 8.80 2.39
N LEU A 36 -6.73 8.21 2.58
CA LEU A 36 -6.53 7.20 3.60
C LEU A 36 -6.58 7.79 5.00
N ARG A 37 -6.14 9.03 5.15
CA ARG A 37 -6.16 9.69 6.46
C ARG A 37 -7.59 9.81 7.00
N PHE A 38 -8.55 10.04 6.12
CA PHE A 38 -9.94 10.22 6.51
C PHE A 38 -10.80 8.96 6.32
N SER A 39 -10.19 7.86 5.91
CA SER A 39 -10.92 6.62 5.73
C SER A 39 -11.16 5.93 7.07
N PRO A 40 -12.38 5.46 7.32
CA PRO A 40 -12.70 4.82 8.60
C PRO A 40 -12.21 3.38 8.72
N GLN A 41 -11.71 2.81 7.65
CA GLN A 41 -11.32 1.41 7.65
C GLN A 41 -10.02 1.17 8.42
N THR A 42 -9.99 0.06 9.15
CA THR A 42 -8.83 -0.27 9.97
C THR A 42 -7.55 -0.42 9.14
N ALA A 43 -7.67 -0.94 7.93
CA ALA A 43 -6.52 -1.15 7.07
C ALA A 43 -5.97 0.16 6.50
N ALA A 44 -6.70 1.27 6.62
CA ALA A 44 -6.28 2.52 6.01
C ALA A 44 -4.97 3.07 6.57
N ALA A 45 -4.78 3.00 7.89
CA ALA A 45 -3.56 3.53 8.50
C ALA A 45 -2.30 2.80 8.05
N PRO A 46 -2.27 1.45 8.03
CA PRO A 46 -1.09 0.75 7.51
C PRO A 46 -0.83 1.04 6.04
N VAL A 47 -1.89 1.13 5.22
CA VAL A 47 -1.73 1.41 3.80
C VAL A 47 -1.24 2.85 3.60
N ARG A 48 -1.74 3.80 4.41
CA ARG A 48 -1.24 5.17 4.36
C ARG A 48 0.26 5.24 4.65
N LYS A 49 0.69 4.52 5.68
CA LYS A 49 2.12 4.50 6.01
C LYS A 49 2.93 3.90 4.88
N LEU A 50 2.37 2.90 4.21
CA LEU A 50 3.05 2.27 3.09
C LEU A 50 3.19 3.25 1.91
N VAL A 51 2.15 4.01 1.60
CA VAL A 51 2.21 5.01 0.55
C VAL A 51 3.21 6.10 0.90
N GLU A 52 3.22 6.54 2.16
CA GLU A 52 4.20 7.52 2.62
C GLU A 52 5.62 6.98 2.50
N SER A 53 5.81 5.71 2.79
CA SER A 53 7.09 5.05 2.63
C SER A 53 7.52 5.03 1.16
N ALA A 54 6.58 4.75 0.25
CA ALA A 54 6.87 4.76 -1.17
C ALA A 54 7.28 6.15 -1.65
N ILE A 55 6.64 7.20 -1.13
CA ILE A 55 7.00 8.58 -1.47
C ILE A 55 8.42 8.88 -1.00
N ALA A 56 8.76 8.45 0.22
CA ALA A 56 10.10 8.65 0.75
C ALA A 56 11.14 7.90 -0.08
N ASN A 57 10.82 6.67 -0.50
CA ASN A 57 11.71 5.90 -1.34
C ASN A 57 11.90 6.57 -2.70
N ALA A 58 10.86 7.20 -3.22
CA ALA A 58 10.94 7.93 -4.49
C ALA A 58 11.88 9.11 -4.37
N ARG A 59 11.85 9.81 -3.22
CA ARG A 59 12.77 10.91 -2.99
C ARG A 59 14.22 10.43 -3.00
N VAL A 60 14.46 9.33 -2.33
CA VAL A 60 15.82 8.77 -2.27
C VAL A 60 16.30 8.36 -3.66
N GLU A 61 15.42 7.72 -4.43
CA GLU A 61 15.76 7.31 -5.79
C GLU A 61 16.06 8.52 -6.67
N ALA A 62 15.27 9.57 -6.55
CA ALA A 62 15.49 10.78 -7.35
C ALA A 62 16.85 11.41 -7.00
N GLU A 63 17.18 11.50 -5.70
CA GLU A 63 18.46 12.04 -5.29
C GLU A 63 19.61 11.19 -5.80
N LYS A 64 19.45 9.86 -5.74
CA LYS A 64 20.49 8.94 -6.13
C LYS A 64 20.86 9.08 -7.60
N TYR A 65 19.88 9.35 -8.45
CA TYR A 65 20.10 9.46 -9.89
C TYR A 65 20.09 10.89 -10.41
N GLY A 66 20.06 11.86 -9.50
CA GLY A 66 20.09 13.26 -9.90
C GLY A 66 18.84 13.73 -10.61
N GLU A 67 17.73 13.06 -10.38
CA GLU A 67 16.48 13.42 -11.03
C GLU A 67 15.71 14.43 -10.19
N ARG A 68 14.91 15.22 -10.87
CA ARG A 68 14.04 16.18 -10.20
C ARG A 68 12.95 15.42 -9.44
N PHE A 69 12.71 15.79 -8.19
CA PHE A 69 11.67 15.17 -7.38
C PHE A 69 10.55 16.16 -7.13
N VAL A 70 9.37 15.84 -7.61
CA VAL A 70 8.17 16.66 -7.40
C VAL A 70 7.11 15.75 -6.77
N PRO A 71 6.92 15.82 -5.44
CA PRO A 71 5.98 14.91 -4.77
C PRO A 71 4.57 14.96 -5.31
N ASP A 72 4.12 16.14 -5.73
CA ASP A 72 2.76 16.30 -6.23
C ASP A 72 2.53 15.61 -7.57
N GLU A 73 3.59 15.24 -8.26
CA GLU A 73 3.48 14.53 -9.53
C GLU A 73 3.54 13.02 -9.39
N LEU A 74 3.83 12.52 -8.21
CA LEU A 74 3.88 11.08 -8.00
C LEU A 74 2.48 10.49 -8.09
N VAL A 75 2.37 9.40 -8.83
CA VAL A 75 1.09 8.70 -9.01
C VAL A 75 1.27 7.26 -8.53
N VAL A 76 0.28 6.74 -7.85
CA VAL A 76 0.26 5.32 -7.47
C VAL A 76 -0.10 4.55 -8.73
N THR A 77 0.90 4.00 -9.39
CA THR A 77 0.69 3.31 -10.66
C THR A 77 0.20 1.89 -10.48
N THR A 78 0.68 1.23 -9.45
CA THR A 78 0.32 -0.16 -9.19
C THR A 78 0.22 -0.35 -7.69
N ALA A 79 -0.80 -1.05 -7.28
CA ALA A 79 -0.96 -1.42 -5.87
C ALA A 79 -1.74 -2.72 -5.83
N PHE A 80 -1.25 -3.67 -5.06
CA PHE A 80 -1.93 -4.95 -4.97
C PHE A 80 -1.68 -5.60 -3.61
N VAL A 81 -2.51 -6.58 -3.31
CA VAL A 81 -2.47 -7.31 -2.05
C VAL A 81 -2.34 -8.79 -2.36
N ASP A 82 -1.33 -9.42 -1.79
CA ASP A 82 -1.15 -10.86 -1.86
C ASP A 82 -1.51 -11.47 -0.53
N GLU A 83 -1.98 -12.70 -0.55
CA GLU A 83 -2.25 -13.42 0.68
C GLU A 83 -0.96 -13.85 1.34
N GLY A 84 -0.86 -13.59 2.63
CA GLY A 84 0.24 -14.09 3.42
C GLY A 84 -0.15 -15.38 4.14
N PRO A 85 0.75 -15.93 4.94
CA PRO A 85 0.44 -17.14 5.69
C PRO A 85 -0.70 -16.89 6.68
N THR A 86 -1.55 -17.89 6.84
CA THR A 86 -2.63 -17.84 7.81
C THR A 86 -2.16 -18.47 9.11
N LEU A 87 -2.23 -17.71 10.20
CA LEU A 87 -1.88 -18.22 11.51
C LEU A 87 -3.12 -18.88 12.10
N LYS A 88 -3.01 -20.15 12.44
CA LYS A 88 -4.14 -20.86 13.02
C LYS A 88 -4.01 -20.83 14.53
N ARG A 89 -5.09 -20.49 15.19
CA ARG A 89 -5.17 -20.47 16.64
C ARG A 89 -6.41 -21.22 17.08
N PHE A 90 -6.39 -21.70 18.29
CA PHE A 90 -7.54 -22.38 18.87
C PHE A 90 -8.03 -21.57 20.06
N GLN A 91 -9.34 -21.37 20.11
CA GLN A 91 -9.93 -20.69 21.23
C GLN A 91 -10.80 -21.70 22.01
N PRO A 92 -10.52 -21.89 23.28
CA PRO A 92 -11.34 -22.78 24.11
C PRO A 92 -12.76 -22.26 24.19
N ARG A 93 -13.71 -23.18 24.16
CA ARG A 93 -15.12 -22.85 24.34
C ARG A 93 -15.68 -23.70 25.48
N ALA A 94 -16.91 -23.39 25.89
CA ALA A 94 -17.57 -24.15 26.93
C ALA A 94 -17.61 -25.64 26.57
N GLN A 95 -17.62 -26.49 27.58
CA GLN A 95 -17.69 -27.94 27.42
C GLN A 95 -16.44 -28.54 26.79
N GLY A 96 -15.30 -27.90 26.97
CA GLY A 96 -14.04 -28.44 26.50
C GLY A 96 -13.82 -28.40 25.00
N ARG A 97 -14.69 -27.73 24.27
CA ARG A 97 -14.50 -27.60 22.83
C ARG A 97 -13.53 -26.48 22.52
N ALA A 98 -12.82 -26.64 21.43
CA ALA A 98 -11.93 -25.59 20.93
C ALA A 98 -12.35 -25.24 19.51
N PHE A 99 -12.39 -23.94 19.21
CA PHE A 99 -12.69 -23.48 17.87
C PHE A 99 -11.44 -22.95 17.21
N ARG A 100 -11.30 -23.25 15.92
CA ARG A 100 -10.16 -22.78 15.15
C ARG A 100 -10.36 -21.31 14.80
N ILE A 101 -9.36 -20.51 15.06
CA ILE A 101 -9.33 -19.11 14.69
C ILE A 101 -8.26 -18.93 13.64
N ARG A 102 -8.61 -18.33 12.51
CA ARG A 102 -7.67 -18.07 11.46
C ARG A 102 -7.25 -16.59 11.52
N LYS A 103 -5.97 -16.36 11.74
CA LYS A 103 -5.41 -15.01 11.72
C LYS A 103 -4.74 -14.83 10.36
N ARG A 104 -5.47 -14.24 9.44
CA ARG A 104 -4.97 -14.04 8.08
C ARG A 104 -4.05 -12.85 8.03
N THR A 105 -3.04 -12.95 7.19
CA THR A 105 -2.11 -11.87 6.97
C THR A 105 -2.10 -11.50 5.48
N SER A 106 -1.57 -10.34 5.19
CA SER A 106 -1.52 -9.83 3.82
C SER A 106 -0.16 -9.22 3.56
N HIS A 107 0.25 -9.29 2.30
CA HIS A 107 1.43 -8.59 1.82
C HIS A 107 0.94 -7.53 0.85
N ILE A 108 1.26 -6.28 1.11
CA ILE A 108 0.80 -5.19 0.27
C ILE A 108 1.99 -4.55 -0.41
N THR A 109 1.88 -4.33 -1.71
CA THR A 109 2.93 -3.72 -2.51
C THR A 109 2.35 -2.50 -3.20
N VAL A 110 3.09 -1.39 -3.16
CA VAL A 110 2.69 -0.15 -3.81
C VAL A 110 3.86 0.36 -4.64
N PHE A 111 3.57 0.69 -5.89
CA PHE A 111 4.54 1.32 -6.79
C PHE A 111 4.07 2.74 -7.05
N VAL A 112 4.99 3.69 -6.96
CA VAL A 112 4.72 5.07 -7.32
C VAL A 112 5.69 5.46 -8.42
N ALA A 113 5.23 6.31 -9.32
CA ALA A 113 6.06 6.78 -10.42
C ALA A 113 5.80 8.26 -10.63
N GLN A 114 6.84 8.97 -11.00
CA GLN A 114 6.75 10.34 -11.38
C GLN A 114 6.78 10.40 -12.89
N PRO A 115 5.72 10.90 -13.54
CA PRO A 115 5.71 10.98 -14.99
C PRO A 115 6.83 11.87 -15.47
N GLU A 116 7.44 11.49 -16.59
CA GLU A 116 8.47 12.31 -17.14
C GLU A 116 7.84 13.47 -17.88
N ALA A 117 8.42 14.64 -17.66
CA ALA A 117 7.90 15.81 -18.31
C ALA A 117 7.93 15.66 -19.80
N ALA A 118 8.95 15.04 -20.25
CA ALA A 118 9.08 14.88 -21.66
C ALA A 118 8.12 13.86 -22.22
N SER A 119 7.85 12.88 -21.44
CA SER A 119 6.97 11.85 -21.95
C SER A 119 5.65 12.44 -22.19
N LYS A 120 5.49 13.56 -21.66
CA LYS A 120 4.29 14.10 -21.91
C LYS A 120 4.35 14.68 -23.17
N GLY A 121 5.28 14.93 -23.41
CA GLY A 121 5.11 15.41 -24.60
C GLY A 121 5.05 14.42 -25.49
N GLY A 122 5.41 13.98 -25.29
CA GLY A 122 5.21 13.38 -26.11
C GLY A 122 4.22 13.31 -26.54
N THR A 123 4.24 13.54 -26.34
CA THR A 123 3.53 13.39 -26.67
C THR A 123 3.19 13.53 -27.53
N ARG A 124 3.31 13.61 -27.81
CA ARG A 124 3.01 13.75 -28.53
C ARG A 124 2.67 13.64 -29.26
#